data_1221dfa8ac75ff23d7ee41a63a4eb09d
#
_entry.id   1221dfa8ac75ff23d7ee41a63a4eb09d
#
_cell.length_a   1.000
_cell.length_b   1.000
_cell.length_c   1.000
_cell.angle_alpha   90.00
_cell.angle_beta   90.00
_cell.angle_gamma   90.00
#
_symmetry.space_group_name_H-M   'P 1'
#
loop_
_entity.id
_entity.type
_entity.pdbx_description
1 polymer ?
#
loop_
_entity_poly.entity_id
_entity_poly.type
_entity_poly.pdbx_seq_one_letter_code
_entity_poly.pdbx_strand_id
1 'polypeptide(L)'
;MKVTVVGAGNVGATCADVIAHKELCNEVILVDIKENFAEGKALDIWQTAPVNMYDTRIKGSTNDYSKTANSDVVVITSVLPRKPGMSRDDLISTNAMIVKTVTENVIKHSPKAIIIVVSNPLDVMTYCAYLTAKI
;
A
#
# COMPACT_ATOMS: atom_id res chain seq x y z
N MET A 1 0.49 -6.70 -15.70
CA MET A 1 0.70 -6.79 -14.25
C MET A 1 0.10 -5.57 -13.57
N LYS A 2 -0.52 -5.77 -12.43
CA LYS A 2 -1.13 -4.72 -11.58
C LYS A 2 -0.48 -4.76 -10.20
N VAL A 3 -0.09 -3.61 -9.68
CA VAL A 3 0.51 -3.47 -8.35
C VAL A 3 -0.38 -2.57 -7.50
N THR A 4 -0.66 -2.98 -6.28
CA THR A 4 -1.31 -2.15 -5.27
C THR A 4 -0.31 -1.71 -4.22
N VAL A 5 -0.32 -0.43 -3.86
CA VAL A 5 0.43 0.13 -2.74
C VAL A 5 -0.56 0.61 -1.68
N VAL A 6 -0.51 0.05 -0.49
CA VAL A 6 -1.38 0.41 0.63
C VAL A 6 -0.63 1.32 1.59
N GLY A 7 -1.17 2.52 1.76
CA GLY A 7 -0.54 3.64 2.44
C GLY A 7 -0.02 4.67 1.44
N ALA A 8 -0.62 5.85 1.38
CA ALA A 8 -0.23 6.94 0.49
C ALA A 8 0.66 8.00 1.17
N GLY A 9 1.26 7.65 2.30
CA GLY A 9 2.28 8.47 2.95
C GLY A 9 3.54 8.61 2.11
N ASN A 10 4.58 9.23 2.66
CA ASN A 10 5.82 9.49 1.91
C ASN A 10 6.42 8.22 1.29
N VAL A 11 6.49 7.14 2.05
CA VAL A 11 7.06 5.86 1.56
C VAL A 11 6.20 5.26 0.45
N GLY A 12 4.88 5.16 0.66
CA GLY A 12 3.98 4.55 -0.32
C GLY A 12 3.85 5.36 -1.60
N ALA A 13 3.74 6.69 -1.50
CA ALA A 13 3.68 7.56 -2.67
C ALA A 13 4.98 7.48 -3.48
N THR A 14 6.16 7.51 -2.83
CA THR A 14 7.44 7.33 -3.50
C THR A 14 7.57 5.94 -4.15
N CYS A 15 7.08 4.90 -3.46
CA CYS A 15 7.05 3.55 -4.02
C CYS A 15 6.21 3.50 -5.31
N ALA A 16 5.00 4.07 -5.28
CA ALA A 16 4.12 4.13 -6.45
C ALA A 16 4.75 4.92 -7.60
N ASP A 17 5.40 6.05 -7.31
CA ASP A 17 6.09 6.88 -8.28
C ASP A 17 7.24 6.12 -8.97
N VAL A 18 8.11 5.47 -8.19
CA VAL A 18 9.22 4.68 -8.73
C VAL A 18 8.74 3.49 -9.57
N ILE A 19 7.68 2.79 -9.13
CA ILE A 19 7.08 1.68 -9.89
C ILE A 19 6.58 2.16 -11.24
N ALA A 20 5.90 3.32 -11.27
CA ALA A 20 5.39 3.91 -12.50
C ALA A 20 6.52 4.37 -13.43
N HIS A 21 7.47 5.11 -12.88
CA HIS A 21 8.61 5.65 -13.62
C HIS A 21 9.46 4.57 -14.31
N LYS A 22 9.61 3.43 -13.64
CA LYS A 22 10.33 2.26 -14.16
C LYS A 22 9.47 1.33 -15.00
N GLU A 23 8.20 1.67 -15.18
CA GLU A 23 7.22 0.85 -15.93
C GLU A 23 7.21 -0.63 -15.50
N LEU A 24 7.32 -0.88 -14.17
CA LEU A 24 7.34 -2.25 -13.64
C LEU A 24 5.99 -2.96 -13.77
N CYS A 25 4.91 -2.23 -14.05
CA CYS A 25 3.57 -2.77 -14.25
C CYS A 25 2.74 -1.84 -15.13
N ASN A 26 1.55 -2.30 -15.54
CA ASN A 26 0.64 -1.52 -16.37
C ASN A 26 -0.22 -0.55 -15.55
N GLU A 27 -0.54 -0.93 -14.31
CA GLU A 27 -1.40 -0.16 -13.42
C GLU A 27 -0.92 -0.23 -11.98
N VAL A 28 -0.87 0.92 -11.31
CA VAL A 28 -0.65 1.06 -9.86
C VAL A 28 -1.93 1.57 -9.21
N ILE A 29 -2.38 0.90 -8.17
CA ILE A 29 -3.46 1.38 -7.30
C ILE A 29 -2.83 1.82 -5.98
N LEU A 30 -3.03 3.08 -5.63
CA LEU A 30 -2.60 3.65 -4.35
C LEU A 30 -3.82 3.76 -3.42
N VAL A 31 -3.77 3.11 -2.25
CA VAL A 31 -4.89 3.07 -1.30
C VAL A 31 -4.49 3.76 0.00
N ASP A 32 -5.38 4.59 0.53
CA ASP A 32 -5.24 5.18 1.86
C ASP A 32 -6.61 5.29 2.54
N ILE A 33 -6.62 5.37 3.87
CA ILE A 33 -7.84 5.60 4.65
C ILE A 33 -8.25 7.07 4.68
N LYS A 34 -7.30 7.98 4.44
CA LYS A 34 -7.54 9.42 4.44
C LYS A 34 -8.25 9.82 3.15
N GLU A 35 -9.40 10.46 3.30
CA GLU A 35 -10.25 10.86 2.19
C GLU A 35 -9.50 11.70 1.14
N ASN A 36 -9.64 11.33 -0.13
CA ASN A 36 -9.04 11.97 -1.30
C ASN A 36 -7.51 12.10 -1.30
N PHE A 37 -6.83 11.53 -0.31
CA PHE A 37 -5.37 11.67 -0.19
C PHE A 37 -4.64 10.81 -1.21
N ALA A 38 -5.03 9.56 -1.34
CA ALA A 38 -4.45 8.64 -2.33
C ALA A 38 -4.78 9.09 -3.75
N GLU A 39 -6.01 9.57 -3.99
CA GLU A 39 -6.45 10.08 -5.28
C GLU A 39 -5.63 11.31 -5.72
N GLY A 40 -5.41 12.27 -4.81
CA GLY A 40 -4.59 13.45 -5.07
C GLY A 40 -3.13 13.08 -5.40
N LYS A 41 -2.52 12.20 -4.61
CA LYS A 41 -1.16 11.72 -4.85
C LYS A 41 -1.04 10.95 -6.17
N ALA A 42 -2.00 10.08 -6.46
CA ALA A 42 -2.02 9.32 -7.71
C ALA A 42 -2.13 10.24 -8.93
N LEU A 43 -2.96 11.27 -8.86
CA LEU A 43 -3.10 12.26 -9.92
C LEU A 43 -1.81 13.05 -10.12
N ASP A 44 -1.19 13.54 -9.05
CA ASP A 44 0.08 14.27 -9.11
C ASP A 44 1.16 13.44 -9.80
N ILE A 45 1.31 12.17 -9.42
CA ILE A 45 2.28 11.27 -10.02
C ILE A 45 1.95 11.03 -11.50
N TRP A 46 0.68 10.73 -11.83
CA TRP A 46 0.29 10.43 -13.21
C TRP A 46 0.47 11.62 -14.16
N GLN A 47 0.27 12.83 -13.68
CA GLN A 47 0.52 14.05 -14.47
C GLN A 47 1.98 14.24 -14.86
N THR A 48 2.92 13.54 -14.23
CA THR A 48 4.34 13.55 -14.62
C THR A 48 4.63 12.60 -15.80
N ALA A 49 3.70 11.72 -16.16
CA ALA A 49 3.92 10.72 -17.20
C ALA A 49 4.37 11.28 -18.56
N PRO A 50 3.79 12.37 -19.09
CA PRO A 50 4.25 12.93 -20.37
C PRO A 50 5.67 13.49 -20.30
N VAL A 51 6.08 14.02 -19.15
CA VAL A 51 7.44 14.58 -18.94
C VAL A 51 8.46 13.47 -18.75
N ASN A 52 8.09 12.43 -18.02
CA ASN A 52 8.97 11.32 -17.66
C ASN A 52 8.87 10.14 -18.63
N MET A 53 7.99 10.24 -19.62
CA MET A 53 7.83 9.29 -20.74
C MET A 53 7.55 7.85 -20.29
N TYR A 54 6.59 7.67 -19.36
CA TYR A 54 6.08 6.34 -18.99
C TYR A 54 4.56 6.23 -19.23
N ASP A 55 4.07 5.01 -19.39
CA ASP A 55 2.66 4.70 -19.70
C ASP A 55 1.91 3.99 -18.54
N THR A 56 2.56 3.69 -17.45
CA THR A 56 1.92 3.09 -16.29
C THR A 56 0.81 3.99 -15.75
N ARG A 57 -0.40 3.45 -15.62
CA ARG A 57 -1.54 4.17 -15.04
C ARG A 57 -1.49 4.11 -13.52
N ILE A 58 -1.72 5.26 -12.88
CA ILE A 58 -1.80 5.34 -11.42
C ILE A 58 -3.17 5.84 -11.05
N LYS A 59 -3.83 5.14 -10.13
CA LYS A 59 -5.14 5.49 -9.59
C LYS A 59 -5.12 5.45 -8.08
N GLY A 60 -5.81 6.40 -7.45
CA GLY A 60 -6.00 6.44 -6.01
C GLY A 60 -7.34 5.82 -5.59
N SER A 61 -7.41 5.40 -4.33
CA SER A 61 -8.63 4.89 -3.72
C SER A 61 -8.66 5.18 -2.22
N THR A 62 -9.75 5.77 -1.76
CA THR A 62 -9.98 6.01 -0.32
C THR A 62 -10.70 4.81 0.28
N ASN A 63 -10.01 4.04 1.10
CA ASN A 63 -10.54 2.89 1.87
C ASN A 63 -11.41 1.90 1.05
N ASP A 64 -11.29 1.93 -0.27
CA ASP A 64 -12.00 1.03 -1.18
C ASP A 64 -11.03 0.07 -1.85
N TYR A 65 -11.01 -1.17 -1.35
CA TYR A 65 -10.16 -2.23 -1.86
C TYR A 65 -10.73 -2.95 -3.09
N SER A 66 -11.94 -2.63 -3.53
CA SER A 66 -12.51 -3.21 -4.75
C SER A 66 -11.66 -2.89 -5.97
N LYS A 67 -11.08 -1.69 -6.01
CA LYS A 67 -10.17 -1.25 -7.08
C LYS A 67 -8.84 -2.04 -7.11
N THR A 68 -8.48 -2.66 -6.00
CA THR A 68 -7.25 -3.47 -5.89
C THR A 68 -7.42 -4.89 -6.44
N ALA A 69 -8.65 -5.26 -6.80
CA ALA A 69 -8.95 -6.61 -7.25
C ALA A 69 -8.01 -7.11 -8.36
N ASN A 70 -7.58 -8.36 -8.25
CA ASN A 70 -6.65 -9.02 -9.17
C ASN A 70 -5.28 -8.34 -9.26
N SER A 71 -4.80 -7.77 -8.17
CA SER A 71 -3.40 -7.33 -8.08
C SER A 71 -2.46 -8.54 -8.08
N ASP A 72 -1.36 -8.43 -8.81
CA ASP A 72 -0.30 -9.44 -8.82
C ASP A 72 0.64 -9.28 -7.63
N VAL A 73 0.90 -8.02 -7.25
CA VAL A 73 1.73 -7.66 -6.11
C VAL A 73 1.03 -6.59 -5.27
N VAL A 74 1.10 -6.73 -3.95
CA VAL A 74 0.62 -5.72 -3.00
C VAL A 74 1.75 -5.33 -2.06
N VAL A 75 2.06 -4.04 -2.01
CA VAL A 75 3.05 -3.47 -1.10
C VAL A 75 2.33 -2.78 0.06
N ILE A 76 2.58 -3.25 1.28
CA ILE A 76 1.97 -2.70 2.50
C ILE A 76 2.98 -1.77 3.18
N THR A 77 2.72 -0.46 3.10
CA THR A 77 3.52 0.58 3.75
C THR A 77 2.76 1.28 4.89
N SER A 78 1.52 0.85 5.13
CA SER A 78 0.63 1.46 6.12
C SER A 78 1.11 1.20 7.53
N VAL A 79 1.48 2.26 8.24
CA VAL A 79 1.84 2.23 9.67
C VAL A 79 1.46 3.56 10.31
N LEU A 80 1.21 3.52 11.60
CA LEU A 80 1.13 4.71 12.41
C LEU A 80 2.55 5.09 12.88
N PRO A 81 3.04 6.31 12.61
CA PRO A 81 4.31 6.77 13.15
C PRO A 81 4.22 6.89 14.67
N ARG A 82 5.35 6.63 15.36
CA ARG A 82 5.40 6.77 16.81
C ARG A 82 5.06 8.20 17.22
N LYS A 83 4.08 8.34 18.09
CA LYS A 83 3.72 9.63 18.70
C LYS A 83 4.42 9.80 20.04
N PRO A 84 4.73 11.04 20.47
CA PRO A 84 5.24 11.30 21.81
C PRO A 84 4.31 10.69 22.87
N GLY A 85 4.88 10.01 23.86
CA GLY A 85 4.13 9.34 24.93
C GLY A 85 3.65 7.91 24.60
N MET A 86 3.83 7.43 23.38
CA MET A 86 3.51 6.05 22.99
C MET A 86 4.61 5.08 23.42
N SER A 87 4.24 4.02 24.13
CA SER A 87 5.17 2.91 24.39
C SER A 87 5.49 2.15 23.09
N ARG A 88 6.58 1.38 23.10
CA ARG A 88 6.92 0.51 21.96
C ARG A 88 5.86 -0.57 21.73
N ASP A 89 5.33 -1.11 22.82
CA ASP A 89 4.32 -2.18 22.76
C ASP A 89 2.98 -1.67 22.24
N ASP A 90 2.57 -0.45 22.62
CA ASP A 90 1.36 0.20 22.07
C ASP A 90 1.48 0.42 20.57
N LEU A 91 2.65 0.85 20.10
CA LEU A 91 2.92 1.05 18.67
C LEU A 91 2.86 -0.27 17.90
N ILE A 92 3.46 -1.34 18.42
CA ILE A 92 3.46 -2.67 17.83
C ILE A 92 2.02 -3.18 17.74
N SER A 93 1.24 -3.11 18.81
CA SER A 93 -0.15 -3.57 18.84
C SER A 93 -1.02 -2.83 17.84
N THR A 94 -0.89 -1.51 17.76
CA THR A 94 -1.65 -0.68 16.82
C THR A 94 -1.28 -1.00 15.37
N ASN A 95 0.01 -1.09 15.06
CA ASN A 95 0.46 -1.41 13.70
C ASN A 95 0.11 -2.84 13.29
N ALA A 96 0.13 -3.81 14.22
CA ALA A 96 -0.31 -5.16 13.94
C ALA A 96 -1.80 -5.22 13.56
N MET A 97 -2.66 -4.44 14.22
CA MET A 97 -4.07 -4.33 13.85
C MET A 97 -4.25 -3.72 12.47
N ILE A 98 -3.48 -2.68 12.13
CA ILE A 98 -3.51 -2.05 10.81
C ILE A 98 -3.12 -3.07 9.73
N VAL A 99 -1.96 -3.74 9.90
CA VAL A 99 -1.46 -4.72 8.94
C VAL A 99 -2.43 -5.90 8.79
N LYS A 100 -3.02 -6.38 9.90
CA LYS A 100 -4.05 -7.41 9.86
C LYS A 100 -5.24 -6.98 9.00
N THR A 101 -5.84 -5.83 9.29
CA THR A 101 -7.01 -5.32 8.55
C THR A 101 -6.69 -5.13 7.06
N VAL A 102 -5.53 -4.57 6.74
CA VAL A 102 -5.06 -4.40 5.36
C VAL A 102 -4.92 -5.75 4.67
N THR A 103 -4.28 -6.71 5.32
CA THR A 103 -4.06 -8.04 4.76
C THR A 103 -5.37 -8.77 4.50
N GLU A 104 -6.35 -8.72 5.42
CA GLU A 104 -7.68 -9.29 5.24
C GLU A 104 -8.39 -8.72 3.99
N ASN A 105 -8.34 -7.40 3.81
CA ASN A 105 -8.90 -6.75 2.63
C ASN A 105 -8.17 -7.14 1.34
N VAL A 106 -6.85 -7.20 1.38
CA VAL A 106 -6.04 -7.61 0.23
C VAL A 106 -6.38 -9.02 -0.22
N ILE A 107 -6.43 -9.98 0.71
CA ILE A 107 -6.74 -11.39 0.39
C ILE A 107 -8.14 -11.53 -0.19
N LYS A 108 -9.10 -10.78 0.33
CA LYS A 108 -10.48 -10.80 -0.17
C LYS A 108 -10.57 -10.41 -1.65
N HIS A 109 -9.78 -9.45 -2.10
CA HIS A 109 -9.84 -8.91 -3.46
C HIS A 109 -8.74 -9.44 -4.39
N SER A 110 -7.62 -9.88 -3.82
CA SER A 110 -6.44 -10.36 -4.56
C SER A 110 -5.81 -11.58 -3.86
N PRO A 111 -6.51 -12.73 -3.81
CA PRO A 111 -6.08 -13.88 -3.02
C PRO A 111 -4.80 -14.55 -3.53
N LYS A 112 -4.37 -14.24 -4.75
CA LYS A 112 -3.14 -14.78 -5.36
C LYS A 112 -1.98 -13.79 -5.37
N ALA A 113 -2.17 -12.60 -4.80
CA ALA A 113 -1.15 -11.55 -4.80
C ALA A 113 0.06 -11.94 -3.95
N ILE A 114 1.24 -11.56 -4.43
CA ILE A 114 2.46 -11.56 -3.60
C ILE A 114 2.40 -10.32 -2.70
N ILE A 115 2.51 -10.52 -1.39
CA ILE A 115 2.47 -9.44 -0.40
C ILE A 115 3.90 -9.08 0.00
N ILE A 116 4.27 -7.82 -0.18
CA ILE A 116 5.53 -7.24 0.27
C ILE A 116 5.23 -6.30 1.45
N VAL A 117 5.79 -6.59 2.62
CA VAL A 117 5.59 -5.77 3.83
C VAL A 117 6.79 -4.86 4.00
N VAL A 118 6.53 -3.56 4.11
CA VAL A 118 7.53 -2.51 4.39
C VAL A 118 7.31 -1.88 5.77
N SER A 119 6.17 -2.17 6.38
CA SER A 119 5.74 -1.65 7.68
C SER A 119 6.67 -2.08 8.82
N ASN A 120 6.99 -1.15 9.74
CA ASN A 120 7.85 -1.43 10.89
C ASN A 120 7.04 -1.66 12.20
N PRO A 121 7.53 -2.52 13.11
CA PRO A 121 8.72 -3.38 13.04
C PRO A 121 8.55 -4.49 11.99
N LEU A 122 9.52 -4.59 11.06
CA LEU A 122 9.37 -5.38 9.84
C LEU A 122 9.06 -6.86 10.10
N ASP A 123 9.84 -7.51 10.95
CA ASP A 123 9.68 -8.94 11.23
C ASP A 123 8.31 -9.24 11.85
N VAL A 124 7.88 -8.44 12.82
CA VAL A 124 6.59 -8.60 13.50
C VAL A 124 5.43 -8.37 12.53
N MET A 125 5.51 -7.32 11.70
CA MET A 125 4.45 -6.97 10.75
C MET A 125 4.37 -8.00 9.61
N THR A 126 5.50 -8.49 9.14
CA THR A 126 5.55 -9.57 8.14
C THR A 126 4.95 -10.86 8.69
N TYR A 127 5.26 -11.22 9.92
CA TYR A 127 4.69 -12.40 10.57
C TYR A 127 3.17 -12.24 10.80
N CYS A 128 2.74 -11.06 11.20
CA CYS A 128 1.31 -10.74 11.34
C CYS A 128 0.55 -10.90 10.01
N ALA A 129 1.10 -10.36 8.93
CA ALA A 129 0.53 -10.50 7.59
C ALA A 129 0.48 -11.98 7.16
N TYR A 130 1.55 -12.73 7.40
CA TYR A 130 1.62 -14.17 7.08
C TYR A 130 0.54 -14.97 7.84
N LEU A 131 0.39 -14.76 9.14
CA LEU A 131 -0.63 -15.45 9.93
C LEU A 131 -2.04 -15.12 9.47
N THR A 132 -2.27 -13.85 9.11
CA THR A 132 -3.57 -13.39 8.61
C THR A 132 -3.88 -13.99 7.23
N ALA A 133 -2.87 -14.10 6.37
CA ALA A 133 -3.02 -14.66 5.02
C ALA A 133 -3.21 -16.19 5.01
N LYS A 134 -2.85 -16.88 6.09
CA LYS A 134 -2.92 -18.33 6.18
C LYS A 134 -4.33 -18.86 6.54
N ILE A 135 -5.24 -17.98 6.90
CA ILE A 135 -6.64 -18.31 7.20
C ILE A 135 -7.43 -18.35 5.90
#